data_1bc0637226e38b99f8f1fb120b1d1b2f
#
_entry.id   1bc0637226e38b99f8f1fb120b1d1b2f
#
_cell.length_a   1.000
_cell.length_b   1.000
_cell.length_c   1.000
_cell.angle_alpha   90.00
_cell.angle_beta   90.00
_cell.angle_gamma   90.00
#
_symmetry.space_group_name_H-M   'P 1'
#
loop_
_entity.id
_entity.type
_entity.pdbx_description
1 polymer ?
#
loop_
_entity_poly.entity_id
_entity_poly.type
_entity_poly.pdbx_seq_one_letter_code
_entity_poly.pdbx_strand_id
1 'polypeptide(L)'
;MLIRWHKDNSYFIAHIQQDLFGGWVLTQSSGVIGNHNGKVQNIPVANHSDAVKKLDLLIKRNQKKGFIIVERSDEPTQLDWILEFS
;
A
#
# COMPACT_ATOMS: atom_id res chain seq x y z
N MET A 1 7.80 0.53 -2.22
CA MET A 1 7.17 1.66 -1.52
C MET A 1 5.90 1.20 -0.83
N LEU A 2 5.75 1.51 0.44
CA LEU A 2 4.61 1.12 1.25
C LEU A 2 4.16 2.30 2.10
N ILE A 3 2.85 2.54 2.17
CA ILE A 3 2.27 3.55 3.05
C ILE A 3 1.12 2.90 3.81
N ARG A 4 1.08 3.18 5.10
CA ARG A 4 0.01 2.71 5.98
C ARG A 4 -0.69 3.90 6.63
N TRP A 5 -2.01 3.91 6.59
CA TRP A 5 -2.84 4.94 7.20
C TRP A 5 -3.74 4.33 8.27
N HIS A 6 -4.07 5.12 9.27
CA HIS A 6 -5.10 4.78 10.25
C HIS A 6 -6.10 5.92 10.38
N LYS A 7 -7.34 5.55 10.65
CA LYS A 7 -8.40 6.49 11.04
C LYS A 7 -9.34 5.75 11.98
N ASP A 8 -9.42 6.20 13.24
CA ASP A 8 -10.17 5.51 14.28
C ASP A 8 -9.75 4.04 14.36
N ASN A 9 -10.66 3.11 14.10
CA ASN A 9 -10.35 1.68 14.07
C ASN A 9 -10.13 1.14 12.66
N SER A 10 -10.05 2.02 11.67
CA SER A 10 -9.87 1.62 10.27
C SER A 10 -8.41 1.74 9.87
N TYR A 11 -7.98 0.86 8.97
CA TYR A 11 -6.65 0.92 8.37
C TYR A 11 -6.75 0.94 6.85
N PHE A 12 -5.72 1.47 6.22
CA PHE A 12 -5.53 1.42 4.78
C PHE A 12 -4.03 1.24 4.51
N ILE A 13 -3.68 0.32 3.62
CA ILE A 13 -2.29 0.05 3.25
C ILE A 13 -2.20 0.10 1.73
N ALA A 14 -1.22 0.84 1.22
CA ALA A 14 -0.89 0.86 -0.21
C ALA A 14 0.54 0.41 -0.38
N HIS A 15 0.76 -0.50 -1.33
CA HIS A 15 2.07 -1.09 -1.60
C HIS A 15 2.31 -1.14 -3.09
N ILE A 16 3.44 -0.59 -3.56
CA ILE A 16 3.88 -0.70 -4.94
C ILE A 16 4.92 -1.80 -5.00
N GLN A 17 4.68 -2.80 -5.84
CA GLN A 17 5.58 -3.93 -6.00
C GLN A 17 5.64 -4.37 -7.45
N GLN A 18 6.67 -5.12 -7.78
CA GLN A 18 6.85 -5.73 -9.08
C GLN A 18 6.42 -7.19 -9.01
N ASP A 19 5.67 -7.66 -9.99
CA ASP A 19 5.26 -9.06 -10.05
C ASP A 19 6.40 -9.95 -10.60
N LEU A 20 6.15 -11.24 -10.71
CA LEU A 20 7.14 -12.21 -11.17
C LEU A 20 7.56 -12.01 -12.63
N PHE A 21 6.75 -11.32 -13.41
CA PHE A 21 7.01 -11.06 -14.83
C PHE A 21 7.56 -9.66 -15.09
N GLY A 22 7.89 -8.93 -14.05
CA GLY A 22 8.42 -7.58 -14.15
C GLY A 22 7.36 -6.50 -14.28
N GLY A 23 6.08 -6.85 -14.26
CA GLY A 23 4.99 -5.86 -14.25
C GLY A 23 4.86 -5.16 -12.91
N TRP A 24 4.34 -3.94 -12.92
CA TRP A 24 4.14 -3.17 -11.70
C TRP A 24 2.71 -3.28 -11.21
N VAL A 25 2.54 -3.39 -9.91
CA VAL A 25 1.23 -3.55 -9.27
C VAL A 25 1.14 -2.63 -8.07
N LEU A 26 0.02 -1.91 -7.97
CA LEU A 26 -0.35 -1.18 -6.75
C LEU A 26 -1.35 -2.04 -5.99
N THR A 27 -0.95 -2.52 -4.84
CA THR A 27 -1.80 -3.31 -3.96
C THR A 27 -2.40 -2.42 -2.89
N GLN A 28 -3.71 -2.47 -2.72
CA GLN A 28 -4.45 -1.73 -1.70
C GLN A 28 -5.14 -2.71 -0.78
N SER A 29 -4.98 -2.48 0.52
CA SER A 29 -5.62 -3.29 1.55
C SER A 29 -6.30 -2.37 2.54
N SER A 30 -7.54 -2.66 2.90
CA SER A 30 -8.28 -1.83 3.84
C SER A 30 -9.22 -2.66 4.68
N GLY A 31 -9.57 -2.16 5.86
CA GLY A 31 -10.47 -2.85 6.76
C GLY A 31 -10.51 -2.20 8.13
N VAL A 32 -11.06 -2.94 9.07
CA VAL A 32 -11.16 -2.53 10.48
C VAL A 32 -10.12 -3.31 11.28
N ILE A 33 -9.38 -2.62 12.14
CA ILE A 33 -8.34 -3.23 12.98
C ILE A 33 -9.00 -4.29 13.87
N GLY A 34 -8.43 -5.51 13.86
CA GLY A 34 -8.95 -6.63 14.62
C GLY A 34 -10.03 -7.45 13.91
N ASN A 35 -10.42 -7.06 12.70
CA ASN A 35 -11.40 -7.79 11.90
C ASN A 35 -10.69 -8.47 10.72
N HIS A 36 -11.01 -9.74 10.45
CA HIS A 36 -10.39 -10.52 9.39
C HIS A 36 -11.00 -10.29 8.00
N ASN A 37 -12.07 -9.51 7.91
CA ASN A 37 -12.83 -9.29 6.67
C ASN A 37 -12.36 -8.06 5.89
N GLY A 38 -11.06 -7.81 5.85
CA GLY A 38 -10.52 -6.70 5.06
C GLY A 38 -10.61 -6.95 3.57
N LYS A 39 -10.52 -5.88 2.79
CA LYS A 39 -10.50 -5.93 1.32
C LYS A 39 -9.08 -5.80 0.83
N VAL A 40 -8.72 -6.60 -0.17
CA VAL A 40 -7.44 -6.50 -0.87
C VAL A 40 -7.72 -6.33 -2.35
N GLN A 41 -7.07 -5.35 -2.97
CA GLN A 41 -7.22 -5.07 -4.38
C GLN A 41 -5.84 -4.89 -5.01
N ASN A 42 -5.59 -5.64 -6.09
CA ASN A 42 -4.36 -5.54 -6.86
C ASN A 42 -4.65 -4.81 -8.17
N ILE A 43 -3.98 -3.68 -8.39
CA ILE A 43 -4.20 -2.84 -9.56
C ILE A 43 -2.95 -2.87 -10.43
N PRO A 44 -2.96 -3.58 -11.58
CA PRO A 44 -1.83 -3.53 -12.50
C PRO A 44 -1.68 -2.13 -13.07
N VAL A 45 -0.43 -1.69 -13.21
CA VAL A 45 -0.10 -0.38 -13.77
C VAL A 45 0.94 -0.55 -14.86
N ALA A 46 1.07 0.46 -15.72
CA ALA A 46 1.94 0.39 -16.88
C ALA A 46 3.42 0.37 -16.50
N ASN A 47 3.81 1.15 -15.48
CA ASN A 47 5.19 1.27 -15.05
C ASN A 47 5.24 1.84 -13.63
N HIS A 48 6.44 1.96 -13.07
CA HIS A 48 6.63 2.50 -11.73
C HIS A 48 6.12 3.94 -11.60
N SER A 49 6.37 4.77 -12.59
CA SER A 49 5.93 6.17 -12.59
C SER A 49 4.40 6.27 -12.52
N ASP A 50 3.69 5.40 -13.23
CA ASP A 50 2.24 5.33 -13.20
C ASP A 50 1.73 4.90 -11.83
N ALA A 51 2.40 3.95 -11.21
CA ALA A 51 2.08 3.51 -9.85
C ALA A 51 2.22 4.66 -8.85
N VAL A 52 3.29 5.44 -8.95
CA VAL A 52 3.54 6.58 -8.07
C VAL A 52 2.46 7.65 -8.24
N LYS A 53 2.04 7.92 -9.48
CA LYS A 53 0.95 8.87 -9.73
C LYS A 53 -0.36 8.44 -9.08
N LYS A 54 -0.69 7.17 -9.18
CA LYS A 54 -1.89 6.61 -8.55
C LYS A 54 -1.78 6.67 -7.02
N LEU A 55 -0.60 6.41 -6.49
CA LEU A 55 -0.35 6.51 -5.05
C LEU A 55 -0.53 7.95 -4.56
N ASP A 56 -0.04 8.95 -5.30
CA ASP A 56 -0.20 10.35 -4.93
C ASP A 56 -1.67 10.75 -4.86
N LEU A 57 -2.48 10.29 -5.81
CA LEU A 57 -3.92 10.53 -5.78
C LEU A 57 -4.57 9.88 -4.57
N LEU A 58 -4.12 8.69 -4.22
CA LEU A 58 -4.60 7.95 -3.07
C LEU A 58 -4.25 8.66 -1.76
N ILE A 59 -3.04 9.19 -1.66
CA ILE A 59 -2.61 9.97 -0.49
C ILE A 59 -3.52 11.17 -0.29
N LYS A 60 -3.79 11.93 -1.36
CA LYS A 60 -4.67 13.09 -1.29
C LYS A 60 -6.09 12.71 -0.90
N ARG A 61 -6.62 11.62 -1.46
CA ARG A 61 -7.96 11.14 -1.16
C ARG A 61 -8.08 10.71 0.30
N ASN A 62 -7.11 9.96 0.80
CA ASN A 62 -7.13 9.49 2.18
C ASN A 62 -6.98 10.65 3.17
N GLN A 63 -6.17 11.65 2.82
CA GLN A 63 -6.03 12.85 3.64
C GLN A 63 -7.36 13.58 3.78
N LYS A 64 -8.12 13.71 2.69
CA LYS A 64 -9.44 14.33 2.71
C LYS A 64 -10.45 13.54 3.54
N LYS A 65 -10.29 12.22 3.59
CA LYS A 65 -11.16 11.35 4.40
C LYS A 65 -10.78 11.35 5.88
N GLY A 66 -9.68 11.99 6.25
CA GLY A 66 -9.22 12.05 7.63
C GLY A 66 -8.28 10.94 8.05
N PHE A 67 -7.77 10.15 7.11
CA PHE A 67 -6.74 9.15 7.42
C PHE A 67 -5.41 9.82 7.71
N ILE A 68 -4.66 9.25 8.65
CA ILE A 68 -3.34 9.72 9.05
C ILE A 68 -2.31 8.69 8.64
N ILE A 69 -1.21 9.13 8.02
CA ILE A 69 -0.09 8.25 7.69
C ILE A 69 0.62 7.87 8.98
N VAL A 70 0.68 6.57 9.27
CA VAL A 70 1.35 6.04 10.47
C VAL A 70 2.65 5.33 10.13
N GLU A 71 2.85 4.95 8.87
CA GLU A 71 4.07 4.33 8.41
C GLU A 71 4.29 4.63 6.95
N ARG A 72 5.54 4.93 6.58
CA ARG A 72 5.93 5.14 5.19
C ARG A 72 7.32 4.56 4.99
N SER A 73 7.47 3.71 3.98
CA SER A 73 8.75 3.13 3.59
C SER A 73 8.93 3.27 2.09
N ASP A 74 10.02 3.90 1.69
CA ASP A 74 10.37 4.07 0.28
C ASP A 74 11.31 2.96 -0.21
N GLU A 75 11.72 2.06 0.68
CA GLU A 75 12.66 1.01 0.34
C GLU A 75 11.97 -0.21 -0.24
N PRO A 76 12.64 -0.97 -1.13
CA PRO A 76 12.11 -2.25 -1.60
C PRO A 76 12.02 -3.21 -0.41
N THR A 77 10.81 -3.60 -0.08
CA THR A 77 10.54 -4.39 1.11
C THR A 77 10.84 -5.88 0.95
N GLN A 78 11.16 -6.35 -0.25
CA GLN A 78 11.37 -7.77 -0.49
C GLN A 78 12.52 -8.36 0.30
N LEU A 79 13.63 -7.64 0.44
CA LEU A 79 14.77 -8.09 1.22
C LEU A 79 14.46 -8.09 2.71
N ASP A 80 13.72 -7.10 3.18
CA ASP A 80 13.30 -7.02 4.58
C ASP A 80 12.34 -8.16 4.95
N TRP A 81 11.48 -8.54 4.02
CA TRP A 81 10.61 -9.71 4.18
C TRP A 81 11.41 -10.99 4.42
N ILE A 82 12.42 -11.22 3.62
CA ILE A 82 13.28 -12.39 3.74
C ILE A 82 14.02 -12.39 5.06
N LEU A 83 14.49 -11.23 5.50
CA LEU A 83 15.22 -11.09 6.76
C LEU A 83 14.31 -11.27 7.99
N GLU A 84 13.05 -10.84 7.91
CA GLU A 84 12.09 -11.01 9.00
C GLU A 84 11.67 -12.45 9.21
N PHE A 85 11.67 -13.26 8.16
CA PHE A 85 11.26 -14.65 8.22
C PHE A 85 12.42 -15.63 8.29
N SER A 86 13.64 -15.15 8.27
CA SER A 86 14.83 -15.99 8.45
C SER A 86 15.47 -15.80 9.84
#